data_fae3bb7b780c2847111d91c9c861db9a
#
_entry.id   fae3bb7b780c2847111d91c9c861db9a
#
_cell.length_a   1.000
_cell.length_b   1.000
_cell.length_c   1.000
_cell.angle_alpha   90.00
_cell.angle_beta   90.00
_cell.angle_gamma   90.00
#
_symmetry.space_group_name_H-M   'P 1'
#
loop_
_entity.id
_entity.type
_entity.pdbx_description
1 polymer ?
#
loop_
_entity_poly.entity_id
_entity_poly.type
_entity_poly.pdbx_seq_one_letter_code
_entity_poly.pdbx_strand_id
1 'polypeptide(L)'
;MVHEFELETVAKSGVWLIVKKRYAQILSWKDGKYFDEDSMPTKVKGLEIVKSSYPSLARKMLKQLVRSLMEIDDKNVIHQLNISMQQCKQQWQVADIESICPTTSVNNYSKYIISDTSPLGPRVEKGCPFAVRGLAMYNCIRQSKNLPGDPLYGGKMRYYIIKTPNKNKNTPDQFFCFQGSNYPSWAPQYAPIDRNAMFTRCVLDPFNRILSAIGEKELSIDGYIQCSLFD
;
A
#
# COMPACT_ATOMS: atom_id res chain seq x y z
N MET A 1 38.22 1.48 29.39
CA MET A 1 37.82 1.90 28.01
C MET A 1 36.59 2.77 28.16
N VAL A 2 36.69 4.05 27.88
CA VAL A 2 35.57 4.99 27.83
C VAL A 2 34.95 4.77 26.42
N HIS A 3 33.75 4.25 26.35
CA HIS A 3 33.04 4.18 25.08
C HIS A 3 32.51 5.59 24.79
N GLU A 4 33.06 6.25 23.80
CA GLU A 4 32.49 7.49 23.26
C GLU A 4 31.16 7.17 22.60
N PHE A 5 30.07 7.79 23.07
CA PHE A 5 28.76 7.73 22.44
C PHE A 5 28.65 8.88 21.44
N GLU A 6 28.58 8.56 20.17
CA GLU A 6 28.26 9.56 19.14
C GLU A 6 26.73 9.78 19.07
N LEU A 7 26.32 11.04 19.20
CA LEU A 7 24.94 11.43 18.99
C LEU A 7 24.67 11.58 17.49
N GLU A 8 23.88 10.64 16.90
CA GLU A 8 23.56 10.68 15.47
C GLU A 8 22.40 11.61 15.12
N THR A 9 21.36 11.64 15.94
CA THR A 9 20.14 12.41 15.66
C THR A 9 19.39 12.82 16.91
N VAL A 10 18.75 14.01 16.87
CA VAL A 10 17.79 14.48 17.88
C VAL A 10 16.43 14.66 17.20
N ALA A 11 15.38 14.08 17.78
CA ALA A 11 14.03 14.21 17.29
C ALA A 11 13.26 15.30 18.06
N LYS A 12 12.51 16.16 17.35
CA LYS A 12 11.52 17.08 17.93
C LYS A 12 10.28 16.29 18.38
N SER A 13 9.84 15.35 17.54
CA SER A 13 8.70 14.47 17.80
C SER A 13 8.88 13.13 17.09
N GLY A 14 8.10 12.12 17.50
CA GLY A 14 8.20 10.82 16.85
C GLY A 14 7.17 9.81 17.33
N VAL A 15 6.95 8.81 16.52
CA VAL A 15 6.10 7.64 16.79
C VAL A 15 6.97 6.40 16.74
N TRP A 16 6.98 5.63 17.82
CA TRP A 16 7.68 4.35 17.93
C TRP A 16 6.69 3.21 18.12
N LEU A 17 6.72 2.24 17.22
CA LEU A 17 5.91 1.04 17.35
C LEU A 17 6.65 0.00 18.20
N ILE A 18 5.90 -0.80 18.96
CA ILE A 18 6.43 -1.85 19.86
C ILE A 18 7.31 -2.86 19.11
N VAL A 19 7.07 -3.06 17.81
CA VAL A 19 7.88 -3.95 16.97
C VAL A 19 9.25 -3.33 16.67
N LYS A 20 10.32 -4.08 16.92
CA LYS A 20 11.70 -3.62 16.73
C LYS A 20 11.93 -2.90 15.39
N LYS A 21 12.64 -1.77 15.45
CA LYS A 21 13.08 -0.98 14.29
C LYS A 21 11.93 -0.40 13.44
N ARG A 22 10.75 -0.15 14.01
CA ARG A 22 9.64 0.54 13.33
C ARG A 22 9.35 1.86 14.02
N TYR A 23 9.72 2.96 13.36
CA TYR A 23 9.50 4.30 13.89
C TYR A 23 9.46 5.36 12.78
N ALA A 24 8.89 6.50 13.11
CA ALA A 24 9.00 7.74 12.36
C ALA A 24 9.36 8.88 13.31
N GLN A 25 10.21 9.82 12.89
CA GLN A 25 10.71 10.94 13.68
C GLN A 25 10.79 12.19 12.83
N ILE A 26 10.47 13.35 13.40
CA ILE A 26 10.82 14.66 12.85
C ILE A 26 12.12 15.08 13.53
N LEU A 27 13.18 15.28 12.75
CA LEU A 27 14.51 15.57 13.29
C LEU A 27 14.74 17.07 13.42
N SER A 28 15.13 17.51 14.61
CA SER A 28 15.63 18.88 14.86
C SER A 28 17.13 18.99 14.63
N TRP A 29 17.88 17.87 14.72
CA TRP A 29 19.33 17.84 14.53
C TRP A 29 19.77 16.50 13.95
N LYS A 30 20.80 16.53 13.07
CA LYS A 30 21.42 15.33 12.52
C LYS A 30 22.86 15.62 12.10
N ASP A 31 23.80 14.75 12.46
CA ASP A 31 25.20 14.75 12.02
C ASP A 31 25.85 16.16 12.13
N GLY A 32 25.70 16.84 13.27
CA GLY A 32 26.27 18.18 13.52
C GLY A 32 25.43 19.36 12.99
N LYS A 33 24.29 19.09 12.29
CA LYS A 33 23.48 20.16 11.67
C LYS A 33 22.11 20.28 12.34
N TYR A 34 21.76 21.51 12.75
CA TYR A 34 20.40 21.87 13.16
C TYR A 34 19.51 22.15 11.94
N PHE A 35 18.22 21.87 12.07
CA PHE A 35 17.21 22.17 11.07
C PHE A 35 16.23 23.19 11.62
N ASP A 36 15.89 24.19 10.80
CA ASP A 36 14.81 25.13 11.08
C ASP A 36 13.45 24.41 11.02
N GLU A 37 12.43 24.94 11.71
CA GLU A 37 11.12 24.32 11.83
C GLU A 37 10.52 23.88 10.49
N ASP A 38 10.64 24.70 9.45
CA ASP A 38 10.11 24.44 8.12
C ASP A 38 10.90 23.38 7.32
N SER A 39 12.17 23.15 7.71
CA SER A 39 13.10 22.28 7.00
C SER A 39 13.36 20.93 7.67
N MET A 40 12.74 20.67 8.83
CA MET A 40 12.94 19.44 9.61
C MET A 40 12.60 18.19 8.79
N PRO A 41 13.56 17.28 8.56
CA PRO A 41 13.32 16.08 7.79
C PRO A 41 12.57 15.01 8.61
N THR A 42 11.77 14.20 7.92
CA THR A 42 11.13 13.03 8.52
C THR A 42 11.99 11.79 8.29
N LYS A 43 12.54 11.21 9.36
CA LYS A 43 13.26 9.92 9.34
C LYS A 43 12.27 8.80 9.61
N VAL A 44 12.20 7.81 8.71
CA VAL A 44 11.30 6.66 8.83
C VAL A 44 12.08 5.37 8.71
N LYS A 45 11.80 4.40 9.58
CA LYS A 45 12.41 3.06 9.52
C LYS A 45 11.37 1.96 9.73
N GLY A 46 11.47 0.90 8.92
CA GLY A 46 10.68 -0.32 9.08
C GLY A 46 9.19 -0.23 8.70
N LEU A 47 8.68 0.95 8.36
CA LEU A 47 7.31 1.15 7.90
C LEU A 47 7.18 0.92 6.38
N GLU A 48 5.96 0.79 5.90
CA GLU A 48 5.64 0.62 4.48
C GLU A 48 6.16 1.77 3.60
N ILE A 49 6.30 2.96 4.18
CA ILE A 49 6.80 4.19 3.55
C ILE A 49 8.17 3.99 2.87
N VAL A 50 9.05 3.16 3.46
CA VAL A 50 10.42 2.95 2.95
C VAL A 50 10.57 1.72 2.07
N LYS A 51 9.51 0.91 1.88
CA LYS A 51 9.58 -0.31 1.07
C LYS A 51 9.51 0.01 -0.42
N SER A 52 10.53 -0.37 -1.17
CA SER A 52 10.59 -0.15 -2.63
C SER A 52 9.50 -0.90 -3.41
N SER A 53 8.98 -2.01 -2.88
CA SER A 53 7.86 -2.77 -3.46
C SER A 53 6.50 -2.08 -3.29
N TYR A 54 6.42 -1.05 -2.43
CA TYR A 54 5.19 -0.31 -2.18
C TYR A 54 4.95 0.75 -3.27
N PRO A 55 3.68 1.06 -3.61
CA PRO A 55 3.37 2.08 -4.61
C PRO A 55 3.99 3.43 -4.26
N SER A 56 4.53 4.14 -5.24
CA SER A 56 5.19 5.43 -5.00
C SER A 56 4.24 6.47 -4.39
N LEU A 57 3.00 6.52 -4.88
CA LEU A 57 1.97 7.42 -4.36
C LEU A 57 1.57 7.06 -2.92
N ALA A 58 1.39 5.75 -2.61
CA ALA A 58 1.09 5.32 -1.24
C ALA A 58 2.20 5.71 -0.25
N ARG A 59 3.48 5.56 -0.65
CA ARG A 59 4.61 5.97 0.19
C ARG A 59 4.61 7.47 0.48
N LYS A 60 4.29 8.29 -0.54
CA LYS A 60 4.16 9.76 -0.38
C LYS A 60 3.02 10.11 0.57
N MET A 61 1.85 9.52 0.37
CA MET A 61 0.67 9.74 1.22
C MET A 61 0.91 9.32 2.67
N LEU A 62 1.43 8.10 2.88
CA LEU A 62 1.75 7.62 4.22
C LEU A 62 2.78 8.49 4.93
N LYS A 63 3.78 9.01 4.21
CA LYS A 63 4.77 9.94 4.78
C LYS A 63 4.11 11.25 5.24
N GLN A 64 3.19 11.80 4.44
CA GLN A 64 2.43 13.00 4.80
C GLN A 64 1.54 12.75 6.02
N LEU A 65 0.75 11.67 6.03
CA LEU A 65 -0.15 11.32 7.14
C LEU A 65 0.62 11.10 8.45
N VAL A 66 1.74 10.38 8.40
CA VAL A 66 2.59 10.15 9.58
C VAL A 66 3.24 11.46 10.05
N ARG A 67 3.64 12.35 9.15
CA ARG A 67 4.17 13.66 9.51
C ARG A 67 3.08 14.51 10.18
N SER A 68 1.89 14.59 9.61
CA SER A 68 0.74 15.31 10.21
C SER A 68 0.42 14.76 11.60
N LEU A 69 0.42 13.44 11.79
CA LEU A 69 0.22 12.81 13.10
C LEU A 69 1.25 13.27 14.15
N MET A 70 2.50 13.53 13.76
CA MET A 70 3.58 13.97 14.68
C MET A 70 3.60 15.48 14.91
N GLU A 71 3.00 16.27 14.03
CA GLU A 71 2.99 17.75 14.10
C GLU A 71 1.76 18.31 14.82
N ILE A 72 0.67 17.56 14.84
CA ILE A 72 -0.59 18.00 15.44
C ILE A 72 -0.55 17.72 16.96
N ASP A 73 -0.55 18.77 17.74
CA ASP A 73 -0.53 18.72 19.22
C ASP A 73 -1.93 19.05 19.81
N ASP A 74 -3.02 18.58 19.15
CA ASP A 74 -4.37 19.00 19.48
C ASP A 74 -5.37 17.84 19.57
N LYS A 75 -6.43 18.07 20.38
CA LYS A 75 -7.60 17.18 20.52
C LYS A 75 -8.34 16.91 19.21
N ASN A 76 -8.06 17.71 18.17
CA ASN A 76 -8.63 17.59 16.82
C ASN A 76 -7.77 16.77 15.84
N VAL A 77 -6.71 16.08 16.30
CA VAL A 77 -5.79 15.33 15.43
C VAL A 77 -6.54 14.36 14.50
N ILE A 78 -7.49 13.61 15.03
CA ILE A 78 -8.26 12.63 14.25
C ILE A 78 -9.11 13.31 13.18
N HIS A 79 -9.70 14.47 13.47
CA HIS A 79 -10.48 15.23 12.48
C HIS A 79 -9.61 15.72 11.32
N GLN A 80 -8.44 16.28 11.61
CA GLN A 80 -7.49 16.74 10.59
C GLN A 80 -6.91 15.57 9.77
N LEU A 81 -6.62 14.44 10.41
CA LEU A 81 -6.18 13.23 9.73
C LEU A 81 -7.28 12.66 8.82
N ASN A 82 -8.56 12.74 9.20
CA ASN A 82 -9.68 12.38 8.33
C ASN A 82 -9.72 13.24 7.06
N ILE A 83 -9.57 14.55 7.19
CA ILE A 83 -9.53 15.48 6.04
C ILE A 83 -8.36 15.09 5.12
N SER A 84 -7.18 14.89 5.69
CA SER A 84 -5.98 14.50 4.93
C SER A 84 -6.17 13.13 4.25
N MET A 85 -6.81 12.17 4.90
CA MET A 85 -7.12 10.86 4.34
C MET A 85 -8.09 10.96 3.15
N GLN A 86 -9.12 11.82 3.24
CA GLN A 86 -10.04 12.08 2.14
C GLN A 86 -9.33 12.70 0.93
N GLN A 87 -8.44 13.66 1.15
CA GLN A 87 -7.62 14.25 0.08
C GLN A 87 -6.72 13.18 -0.58
N CYS A 88 -6.10 12.33 0.21
CA CYS A 88 -5.34 11.18 -0.30
C CYS A 88 -6.21 10.25 -1.16
N LYS A 89 -7.44 9.93 -0.70
CA LYS A 89 -8.38 9.09 -1.44
C LYS A 89 -8.76 9.73 -2.79
N GLN A 90 -9.05 11.02 -2.83
CA GLN A 90 -9.37 11.73 -4.07
C GLN A 90 -8.21 11.70 -5.06
N GLN A 91 -6.99 11.98 -4.62
CA GLN A 91 -5.79 11.89 -5.46
C GLN A 91 -5.56 10.46 -5.98
N TRP A 92 -5.81 9.46 -5.15
CA TRP A 92 -5.68 8.04 -5.52
C TRP A 92 -6.64 7.63 -6.64
N GLN A 93 -7.87 8.15 -6.64
CA GLN A 93 -8.89 7.79 -7.64
C GLN A 93 -8.51 8.20 -9.06
N VAL A 94 -7.76 9.28 -9.21
CA VAL A 94 -7.36 9.83 -10.52
C VAL A 94 -5.90 9.51 -10.89
N ALA A 95 -5.16 8.86 -10.01
CA ALA A 95 -3.74 8.60 -10.20
C ALA A 95 -3.48 7.54 -11.28
N ASP A 96 -2.27 7.60 -11.87
CA ASP A 96 -1.81 6.60 -12.84
C ASP A 96 -1.72 5.21 -12.21
N ILE A 97 -2.06 4.19 -13.00
CA ILE A 97 -2.04 2.78 -12.56
C ILE A 97 -0.67 2.40 -12.00
N GLU A 98 0.41 2.82 -12.64
CA GLU A 98 1.76 2.48 -12.19
C GLU A 98 2.11 3.05 -10.81
N SER A 99 1.60 4.24 -10.49
CA SER A 99 1.86 4.92 -9.22
C SER A 99 1.12 4.28 -8.04
N ILE A 100 0.03 3.54 -8.29
CA ILE A 100 -0.83 2.91 -7.29
C ILE A 100 -0.68 1.39 -7.20
N CYS A 101 0.03 0.75 -8.14
CA CYS A 101 0.24 -0.69 -8.15
C CYS A 101 1.58 -1.06 -7.48
N PRO A 102 1.55 -1.87 -6.40
CA PRO A 102 2.77 -2.40 -5.79
C PRO A 102 3.46 -3.40 -6.70
N THR A 103 4.76 -3.61 -6.44
CA THR A 103 5.56 -4.61 -7.16
C THR A 103 5.67 -5.89 -6.35
N THR A 104 5.79 -7.01 -7.06
CA THR A 104 6.03 -8.34 -6.49
C THR A 104 6.86 -9.17 -7.46
N SER A 105 7.48 -10.24 -6.97
CA SER A 105 8.17 -11.21 -7.82
C SER A 105 7.32 -12.47 -7.93
N VAL A 106 7.18 -12.99 -9.14
CA VAL A 106 6.52 -14.26 -9.41
C VAL A 106 7.58 -15.28 -9.77
N ASN A 107 7.73 -16.30 -8.91
CA ASN A 107 8.63 -17.40 -9.09
C ASN A 107 7.86 -18.73 -9.11
N ASN A 108 8.43 -19.74 -9.77
CA ASN A 108 7.87 -21.10 -9.80
C ASN A 108 6.42 -21.15 -10.33
N TYR A 109 6.11 -20.37 -11.36
CA TYR A 109 4.76 -20.29 -11.95
C TYR A 109 4.18 -21.66 -12.26
N SER A 110 4.91 -22.49 -13.03
CA SER A 110 4.49 -23.83 -13.45
C SER A 110 4.18 -24.79 -12.31
N LYS A 111 4.80 -24.60 -11.13
CA LYS A 111 4.54 -25.43 -9.94
C LYS A 111 3.10 -25.35 -9.45
N TYR A 112 2.46 -24.19 -9.64
CA TYR A 112 1.15 -23.91 -9.05
C TYR A 112 0.02 -23.89 -10.07
N ILE A 113 0.31 -23.94 -11.36
CA ILE A 113 -0.71 -23.82 -12.40
C ILE A 113 -1.15 -25.19 -12.86
N ILE A 114 -2.44 -25.48 -12.73
CA ILE A 114 -3.10 -26.63 -13.33
C ILE A 114 -3.57 -26.28 -14.75
N SER A 115 -4.18 -25.08 -14.92
CA SER A 115 -4.58 -24.54 -16.22
C SER A 115 -4.77 -23.03 -16.12
N ASP A 116 -4.21 -22.28 -17.08
CA ASP A 116 -4.39 -20.84 -17.25
C ASP A 116 -5.09 -20.48 -18.58
N THR A 117 -5.75 -21.45 -19.20
CA THR A 117 -6.45 -21.32 -20.48
C THR A 117 -7.97 -21.35 -20.35
N SER A 118 -8.50 -21.61 -19.15
CA SER A 118 -9.93 -21.76 -18.93
C SER A 118 -10.68 -20.42 -19.01
N PRO A 119 -11.78 -20.31 -19.76
CA PRO A 119 -12.61 -19.09 -19.81
C PRO A 119 -13.26 -18.74 -18.45
N LEU A 120 -13.33 -19.68 -17.53
CA LEU A 120 -13.86 -19.48 -16.18
C LEU A 120 -12.83 -18.97 -15.17
N GLY A 121 -11.60 -18.72 -15.61
CA GLY A 121 -10.48 -18.29 -14.80
C GLY A 121 -9.42 -19.39 -14.57
N PRO A 122 -8.28 -19.05 -13.98
CA PRO A 122 -7.18 -19.98 -13.80
C PRO A 122 -7.50 -21.06 -12.76
N ARG A 123 -7.14 -22.31 -13.07
CA ARG A 123 -7.15 -23.41 -12.10
C ARG A 123 -5.76 -23.56 -11.50
N VAL A 124 -5.68 -23.49 -10.19
CA VAL A 124 -4.41 -23.46 -9.45
C VAL A 124 -4.41 -24.45 -8.30
N GLU A 125 -3.21 -24.89 -7.92
CA GLU A 125 -2.99 -25.76 -6.77
C GLU A 125 -3.36 -25.05 -5.45
N LYS A 126 -3.70 -25.85 -4.43
CA LYS A 126 -3.94 -25.36 -3.06
C LYS A 126 -2.68 -24.67 -2.53
N GLY A 127 -2.86 -23.52 -1.92
CA GLY A 127 -1.73 -22.72 -1.40
C GLY A 127 -0.99 -21.88 -2.46
N CYS A 128 -1.50 -21.81 -3.69
CA CYS A 128 -0.94 -20.95 -4.72
C CYS A 128 -0.84 -19.49 -4.25
N PRO A 129 0.35 -18.84 -4.33
CA PRO A 129 0.54 -17.45 -3.98
C PRO A 129 -0.34 -16.52 -4.80
N PHE A 130 -0.81 -15.42 -4.18
CA PHE A 130 -1.69 -14.45 -4.85
C PHE A 130 -1.07 -13.88 -6.14
N ALA A 131 0.24 -13.64 -6.15
CA ALA A 131 0.94 -13.11 -7.32
C ALA A 131 0.97 -14.10 -8.49
N VAL A 132 1.11 -15.40 -8.21
CA VAL A 132 1.02 -16.46 -9.23
C VAL A 132 -0.39 -16.54 -9.78
N ARG A 133 -1.42 -16.49 -8.90
CA ARG A 133 -2.83 -16.45 -9.33
C ARG A 133 -3.14 -15.23 -10.19
N GLY A 134 -2.61 -14.05 -9.80
CA GLY A 134 -2.78 -12.82 -10.56
C GLY A 134 -2.14 -12.87 -11.95
N LEU A 135 -1.00 -13.53 -12.07
CA LEU A 135 -0.33 -13.73 -13.37
C LEU A 135 -1.09 -14.77 -14.23
N ALA A 136 -1.59 -15.84 -13.62
CA ALA A 136 -2.43 -16.80 -14.29
C ALA A 136 -3.75 -16.17 -14.79
N MET A 137 -4.29 -15.22 -14.03
CA MET A 137 -5.47 -14.44 -14.45
C MET A 137 -5.18 -13.62 -15.72
N TYR A 138 -4.01 -12.94 -15.78
CA TYR A 138 -3.57 -12.26 -16.99
C TYR A 138 -3.54 -13.22 -18.21
N ASN A 139 -2.85 -14.36 -18.09
CA ASN A 139 -2.74 -15.34 -19.20
C ASN A 139 -4.12 -15.88 -19.61
N CYS A 140 -4.96 -16.19 -18.63
CA CYS A 140 -6.30 -16.72 -18.83
C CYS A 140 -7.20 -15.75 -19.63
N ILE A 141 -7.26 -14.48 -19.21
CA ILE A 141 -8.03 -13.44 -19.90
C ILE A 141 -7.48 -13.21 -21.30
N ARG A 142 -6.16 -13.04 -21.43
CA ARG A 142 -5.50 -12.82 -22.70
C ARG A 142 -5.84 -13.92 -23.72
N GLN A 143 -5.71 -15.17 -23.31
CA GLN A 143 -5.93 -16.32 -24.20
C GLN A 143 -7.41 -16.54 -24.51
N SER A 144 -8.29 -16.53 -23.49
CA SER A 144 -9.73 -16.79 -23.69
C SER A 144 -10.42 -15.71 -24.53
N LYS A 145 -9.86 -14.50 -24.60
CA LYS A 145 -10.39 -13.37 -25.38
C LYS A 145 -9.57 -13.07 -26.62
N ASN A 146 -8.53 -13.88 -26.90
CA ASN A 146 -7.59 -13.68 -28.01
C ASN A 146 -7.01 -12.25 -28.07
N LEU A 147 -6.52 -11.78 -26.91
CA LEU A 147 -6.03 -10.42 -26.74
C LEU A 147 -4.53 -10.31 -27.05
N PRO A 148 -4.04 -9.11 -27.45
CA PRO A 148 -2.63 -8.90 -27.77
C PRO A 148 -1.72 -9.03 -26.53
N GLY A 149 -0.45 -9.31 -26.78
CA GLY A 149 0.62 -9.47 -25.79
C GLY A 149 1.07 -10.92 -25.67
N ASP A 150 2.22 -11.12 -25.02
CA ASP A 150 2.80 -12.45 -24.81
C ASP A 150 2.33 -13.06 -23.50
N PRO A 151 2.31 -14.40 -23.37
CA PRO A 151 2.07 -15.06 -22.09
C PRO A 151 3.21 -14.78 -21.14
N LEU A 152 2.88 -14.59 -19.86
CA LEU A 152 3.84 -14.28 -18.82
C LEU A 152 3.96 -15.45 -17.83
N TYR A 153 5.19 -15.84 -17.48
CA TYR A 153 5.44 -17.01 -16.63
C TYR A 153 6.23 -16.70 -15.36
N GLY A 154 6.62 -15.44 -15.15
CA GLY A 154 7.36 -15.04 -13.95
C GLY A 154 8.10 -13.73 -14.11
N GLY A 155 8.87 -13.38 -13.07
CA GLY A 155 9.67 -12.17 -13.01
C GLY A 155 9.10 -11.09 -12.09
N LYS A 156 9.60 -9.85 -12.25
CA LYS A 156 9.12 -8.71 -11.46
C LYS A 156 7.84 -8.16 -12.08
N MET A 157 6.76 -8.22 -11.32
CA MET A 157 5.41 -7.83 -11.74
C MET A 157 4.89 -6.67 -10.90
N ARG A 158 3.95 -5.90 -11.46
CA ARG A 158 3.00 -5.06 -10.71
C ARG A 158 1.70 -5.82 -10.54
N TYR A 159 0.95 -5.50 -9.49
CA TYR A 159 -0.34 -6.15 -9.27
C TYR A 159 -1.39 -5.19 -8.74
N TYR A 160 -2.64 -5.56 -8.94
CA TYR A 160 -3.79 -4.90 -8.32
C TYR A 160 -4.93 -5.89 -8.03
N ILE A 161 -5.91 -5.43 -7.26
CA ILE A 161 -7.14 -6.15 -6.97
C ILE A 161 -8.15 -5.81 -8.05
N ILE A 162 -8.77 -6.85 -8.65
CA ILE A 162 -9.81 -6.70 -9.66
C ILE A 162 -11.11 -6.29 -8.99
N LYS A 163 -11.82 -5.31 -9.56
CA LYS A 163 -13.17 -4.94 -9.15
C LYS A 163 -14.15 -6.05 -9.54
N THR A 164 -14.68 -6.75 -8.57
CA THR A 164 -15.62 -7.84 -8.76
C THR A 164 -17.05 -7.34 -8.52
N PRO A 165 -17.98 -7.49 -9.46
CA PRO A 165 -19.40 -7.19 -9.23
C PRO A 165 -19.93 -8.03 -8.05
N ASN A 166 -20.78 -7.42 -7.22
CA ASN A 166 -21.43 -8.08 -6.08
C ASN A 166 -20.48 -8.76 -5.07
N LYS A 167 -19.27 -8.20 -4.91
CA LYS A 167 -18.32 -8.69 -3.91
C LYS A 167 -18.90 -8.52 -2.51
N ASN A 168 -19.07 -9.62 -1.79
CA ASN A 168 -19.38 -9.60 -0.36
C ASN A 168 -18.09 -9.73 0.48
N LYS A 169 -18.19 -9.53 1.82
CA LYS A 169 -17.03 -9.59 2.73
C LYS A 169 -16.29 -10.93 2.71
N ASN A 170 -16.97 -12.00 2.32
CA ASN A 170 -16.41 -13.36 2.29
C ASN A 170 -15.82 -13.75 0.93
N THR A 171 -16.01 -12.91 -0.10
CA THR A 171 -15.44 -13.17 -1.44
C THR A 171 -13.96 -12.79 -1.43
N PRO A 172 -13.03 -13.74 -1.66
CA PRO A 172 -11.61 -13.46 -1.67
C PRO A 172 -11.23 -12.51 -2.81
N ASP A 173 -10.23 -11.65 -2.55
CA ASP A 173 -9.70 -10.77 -3.56
C ASP A 173 -9.15 -11.54 -4.74
N GLN A 174 -9.56 -11.12 -5.94
CA GLN A 174 -8.97 -11.56 -7.19
C GLN A 174 -7.88 -10.56 -7.60
N PHE A 175 -6.71 -11.09 -7.95
CA PHE A 175 -5.57 -10.28 -8.33
C PHE A 175 -5.30 -10.37 -9.82
N PHE A 176 -4.77 -9.29 -10.38
CA PHE A 176 -4.24 -9.23 -11.73
C PHE A 176 -2.79 -8.76 -11.66
N CYS A 177 -1.90 -9.46 -12.39
CA CYS A 177 -0.50 -9.08 -12.48
C CYS A 177 -0.13 -8.71 -13.92
N PHE A 178 0.75 -7.73 -14.07
CA PHE A 178 1.30 -7.32 -15.37
C PHE A 178 2.79 -6.94 -15.22
N GLN A 179 3.53 -6.96 -16.33
CA GLN A 179 4.97 -6.76 -16.30
C GLN A 179 5.35 -5.28 -16.39
N GLY A 180 6.14 -4.80 -15.45
CA GLY A 180 6.80 -3.49 -15.49
C GLY A 180 5.83 -2.33 -15.71
N SER A 181 6.11 -1.50 -16.74
CA SER A 181 5.27 -0.40 -17.21
C SER A 181 4.28 -0.82 -18.31
N ASN A 182 4.25 -2.11 -18.67
CA ASN A 182 3.40 -2.61 -19.75
C ASN A 182 2.00 -2.95 -19.26
N TYR A 183 1.26 -1.92 -18.80
CA TYR A 183 -0.15 -2.10 -18.46
C TYR A 183 -0.95 -2.39 -19.74
N PRO A 184 -1.64 -3.56 -19.83
CA PRO A 184 -2.33 -3.93 -21.05
C PRO A 184 -3.50 -2.98 -21.34
N SER A 185 -3.59 -2.46 -22.57
CA SER A 185 -4.68 -1.55 -22.98
C SER A 185 -6.08 -2.16 -22.82
N TRP A 186 -6.18 -3.46 -22.90
CA TRP A 186 -7.43 -4.22 -22.72
C TRP A 186 -7.81 -4.48 -21.25
N ALA A 187 -6.88 -4.30 -20.31
CA ALA A 187 -7.12 -4.62 -18.90
C ALA A 187 -8.28 -3.83 -18.26
N PRO A 188 -8.53 -2.55 -18.58
CA PRO A 188 -9.68 -1.82 -18.02
C PRO A 188 -11.02 -2.47 -18.34
N GLN A 189 -11.13 -3.12 -19.49
CA GLN A 189 -12.37 -3.78 -19.93
C GLN A 189 -12.57 -5.15 -19.26
N TYR A 190 -11.52 -5.96 -19.13
CA TYR A 190 -11.64 -7.37 -18.72
C TYR A 190 -11.20 -7.65 -17.29
N ALA A 191 -10.39 -6.77 -16.72
CA ALA A 191 -9.89 -6.85 -15.34
C ALA A 191 -9.85 -5.45 -14.72
N PRO A 192 -10.98 -4.75 -14.57
CA PRO A 192 -10.99 -3.39 -14.02
C PRO A 192 -10.43 -3.35 -12.60
N ILE A 193 -9.62 -2.34 -12.31
CA ILE A 193 -9.02 -2.17 -10.99
C ILE A 193 -10.05 -1.74 -9.94
N ASP A 194 -10.01 -2.37 -8.77
CA ASP A 194 -10.68 -1.88 -7.57
C ASP A 194 -9.78 -0.86 -6.84
N ARG A 195 -9.92 0.42 -7.21
CA ARG A 195 -9.14 1.51 -6.63
C ARG A 195 -9.39 1.68 -5.14
N ASN A 196 -10.62 1.41 -4.67
CA ASN A 196 -10.95 1.51 -3.24
C ASN A 196 -10.26 0.39 -2.45
N ALA A 197 -10.34 -0.86 -2.90
CA ALA A 197 -9.64 -1.98 -2.27
C ALA A 197 -8.12 -1.78 -2.28
N MET A 198 -7.57 -1.23 -3.38
CA MET A 198 -6.14 -0.89 -3.44
C MET A 198 -5.76 0.24 -2.49
N PHE A 199 -6.59 1.29 -2.37
CA PHE A 199 -6.38 2.37 -1.40
C PHE A 199 -6.40 1.85 0.04
N THR A 200 -7.42 1.07 0.38
CA THR A 200 -7.52 0.43 1.70
C THR A 200 -6.25 -0.37 2.01
N ARG A 201 -5.85 -1.27 1.12
CA ARG A 201 -4.67 -2.13 1.29
C ARG A 201 -3.35 -1.37 1.38
N CYS A 202 -3.18 -0.30 0.59
CA CYS A 202 -1.89 0.38 0.44
C CYS A 202 -1.74 1.65 1.30
N VAL A 203 -2.83 2.27 1.73
CA VAL A 203 -2.79 3.52 2.49
C VAL A 203 -3.53 3.40 3.81
N LEU A 204 -4.83 3.06 3.79
CA LEU A 204 -5.68 3.08 4.98
C LEU A 204 -5.24 2.05 6.03
N ASP A 205 -5.15 0.76 5.68
CA ASP A 205 -4.76 -0.30 6.61
C ASP A 205 -3.36 -0.11 7.19
N PRO A 206 -2.31 0.27 6.39
CA PRO A 206 -1.00 0.57 6.95
C PRO A 206 -1.01 1.74 7.93
N PHE A 207 -1.81 2.78 7.66
CA PHE A 207 -1.92 3.93 8.54
C PHE A 207 -2.71 3.59 9.81
N ASN A 208 -3.83 2.87 9.70
CA ASN A 208 -4.62 2.41 10.84
C ASN A 208 -3.79 1.53 11.79
N ARG A 209 -2.89 0.68 11.26
CA ARG A 209 -1.95 -0.07 12.11
C ARG A 209 -1.03 0.84 12.93
N ILE A 210 -0.70 2.03 12.43
CA ILE A 210 0.08 3.01 13.20
C ILE A 210 -0.81 3.65 14.25
N LEU A 211 -2.03 4.06 13.92
CA LEU A 211 -3.00 4.64 14.86
C LEU A 211 -3.33 3.66 15.99
N SER A 212 -3.68 2.42 15.67
CA SER A 212 -3.96 1.38 16.67
C SER A 212 -2.76 1.13 17.61
N ALA A 213 -1.52 1.19 17.08
CA ALA A 213 -0.33 0.97 17.87
C ALA A 213 -0.01 2.10 18.88
N ILE A 214 -0.56 3.30 18.68
CA ILE A 214 -0.45 4.43 19.60
C ILE A 214 -1.73 4.67 20.42
N GLY A 215 -2.72 3.76 20.30
CA GLY A 215 -3.98 3.84 21.03
C GLY A 215 -5.03 4.77 20.45
N GLU A 216 -4.82 5.24 19.21
CA GLU A 216 -5.76 6.10 18.51
C GLU A 216 -6.83 5.31 17.74
N LYS A 217 -7.98 5.95 17.51
CA LYS A 217 -9.09 5.37 16.73
C LYS A 217 -8.72 5.22 15.25
N GLU A 218 -9.11 4.10 14.66
CA GLU A 218 -8.92 3.84 13.23
C GLU A 218 -9.79 4.75 12.37
N LEU A 219 -9.25 5.19 11.24
CA LEU A 219 -9.97 5.93 10.22
C LEU A 219 -10.75 4.97 9.32
N SER A 220 -11.90 5.42 8.80
CA SER A 220 -12.65 4.69 7.79
C SER A 220 -12.37 5.21 6.38
N ILE A 221 -12.65 4.40 5.37
CA ILE A 221 -12.49 4.79 3.96
C ILE A 221 -13.44 5.95 3.58
N ASP A 222 -14.57 6.08 4.26
CA ASP A 222 -15.60 7.08 3.99
C ASP A 222 -15.48 8.32 4.91
N GLY A 223 -14.46 8.34 5.79
CA GLY A 223 -14.16 9.47 6.66
C GLY A 223 -15.11 9.64 7.84
N TYR A 224 -16.01 8.70 8.08
CA TYR A 224 -16.88 8.72 9.25
C TYR A 224 -16.14 8.12 10.45
N ILE A 225 -15.85 8.96 11.43
CA ILE A 225 -15.66 8.46 12.79
C ILE A 225 -17.05 7.98 13.22
N GLN A 226 -17.21 6.69 13.47
CA GLN A 226 -18.34 6.25 14.28
C GLN A 226 -18.11 6.84 15.67
N CYS A 227 -18.64 8.03 15.91
CA CYS A 227 -18.83 8.51 17.27
C CYS A 227 -19.81 7.52 17.91
N SER A 228 -19.37 6.78 18.91
CA SER A 228 -20.29 6.12 19.80
C SER A 228 -21.20 7.21 20.39
N LEU A 229 -22.51 7.06 20.21
CA LEU A 229 -23.52 7.97 20.80
C LEU A 229 -23.61 7.80 22.32
N PHE A 230 -22.72 6.98 22.92
CA PHE A 230 -22.82 6.54 24.31
C PHE A 230 -21.43 6.49 25.02
N ASP A 231 -20.48 7.34 24.65
CA ASP A 231 -19.28 7.61 25.47
C ASP A 231 -19.44 8.89 26.29
#